data_d1ed794b9e7dd9899e80932003c3252f
#
_entry.id   d1ed794b9e7dd9899e80932003c3252f
#
_cell.length_a   1.000
_cell.length_b   1.000
_cell.length_c   1.000
_cell.angle_alpha   90.00
_cell.angle_beta   90.00
_cell.angle_gamma   90.00
#
_symmetry.space_group_name_H-M   'P 1'
#
loop_
_entity.id
_entity.type
_entity.pdbx_description
1 polymer ?
#
loop_
_entity_poly.entity_id
_entity_poly.type
_entity_poly.pdbx_seq_one_letter_code
_entity_poly.pdbx_strand_id
1 'polypeptide(L)'
;PATIPARRWSFRVARPWPPGSTTKGKFLRSFLAPDSIFIDIMMNVGIIALAGLETDDQQLLDVAEQHSETTRKYLVRGDGSTSHEGIFDLDSGEFLRQTTQQGWRNDSSWARGLAWSLYGFTSMYALTGNPHWLATAQLNADYWLEHTIGPDPVPPNDFDEPNPVRRWESSAAACA
;
A
#
# COMPACT_ATOMS: atom_id res chain seq x y z
N PRO A 1 -32.20 3.24 13.11
CA PRO A 1 -30.80 3.37 13.37
C PRO A 1 -30.29 4.45 12.43
N ALA A 2 -29.84 5.58 13.00
CA ALA A 2 -29.30 6.67 12.19
C ALA A 2 -27.99 6.20 11.57
N THR A 3 -27.97 6.02 10.25
CA THR A 3 -26.75 5.81 9.47
C THR A 3 -25.89 7.05 9.64
N ILE A 4 -24.73 6.89 10.25
CA ILE A 4 -23.71 7.95 10.31
C ILE A 4 -23.31 8.20 8.84
N PRO A 5 -23.44 9.43 8.32
CA PRO A 5 -23.09 9.72 6.94
C PRO A 5 -21.60 9.33 6.69
N ALA A 6 -21.31 8.68 5.57
CA ALA A 6 -19.96 8.30 5.16
C ALA A 6 -18.95 9.45 5.28
N ARG A 7 -19.37 10.69 4.93
CA ARG A 7 -18.62 11.95 5.12
C ARG A 7 -18.03 12.13 6.52
N ARG A 8 -18.75 11.72 7.55
CA ARG A 8 -18.32 11.94 8.95
C ARG A 8 -17.25 10.93 9.40
N TRP A 9 -17.23 9.76 8.77
CA TRP A 9 -16.23 8.74 9.01
C TRP A 9 -14.91 9.06 8.29
N SER A 10 -14.97 9.34 7.00
CA SER A 10 -13.79 9.67 6.18
C SER A 10 -13.05 10.88 6.75
N PHE A 11 -13.79 11.93 7.17
CA PHE A 11 -13.20 13.12 7.79
C PHE A 11 -12.52 12.85 9.14
N ARG A 12 -13.00 11.89 9.93
CA ARG A 12 -12.37 11.53 11.21
C ARG A 12 -11.11 10.69 11.04
N VAL A 13 -11.09 9.83 10.03
CA VAL A 13 -9.94 8.96 9.75
C VAL A 13 -8.83 9.74 9.04
N ALA A 14 -9.16 10.64 8.13
CA ALA A 14 -8.18 11.44 7.39
C ALA A 14 -7.57 12.60 8.21
N ARG A 15 -8.29 13.13 9.21
CA ARG A 15 -7.81 14.27 10.02
C ARG A 15 -6.61 14.05 10.93
N PRO A 16 -6.30 12.83 11.43
CA PRO A 16 -5.01 12.62 12.12
C PRO A 16 -3.79 12.86 11.24
N TRP A 17 -3.99 12.92 9.93
CA TRP A 17 -2.98 13.22 8.93
C TRP A 17 -3.14 14.70 8.52
N PRO A 18 -2.32 15.63 9.06
CA PRO A 18 -2.46 17.04 8.68
C PRO A 18 -2.30 17.20 7.17
N PRO A 19 -3.14 18.02 6.53
CA PRO A 19 -3.00 18.34 5.12
C PRO A 19 -1.58 18.80 4.80
N GLY A 20 -0.99 18.24 3.74
CA GLY A 20 0.38 18.57 3.34
C GLY A 20 1.48 17.88 4.14
N SER A 21 1.16 16.87 4.96
CA SER A 21 2.14 16.17 5.82
C SER A 21 2.89 15.03 5.15
N THR A 22 2.97 15.00 3.83
CA THR A 22 3.95 14.12 3.20
C THR A 22 5.36 14.61 3.53
N THR A 23 6.27 13.65 3.71
CA THR A 23 7.70 13.93 3.87
C THR A 23 8.27 14.55 2.60
N LYS A 24 9.53 15.01 2.61
CA LYS A 24 10.24 15.39 1.38
C LYS A 24 10.29 14.25 0.35
N GLY A 25 10.25 12.99 0.79
CA GLY A 25 10.10 11.81 -0.05
C GLY A 25 8.70 11.61 -0.64
N LYS A 26 7.75 12.51 -0.34
CA LYS A 26 6.36 12.51 -0.84
C LYS A 26 5.56 11.27 -0.43
N PHE A 27 5.69 10.83 0.81
CA PHE A 27 4.93 9.74 1.38
C PHE A 27 4.38 10.09 2.77
N LEU A 28 3.33 9.38 3.16
CA LEU A 28 2.80 9.42 4.52
C LEU A 28 3.74 8.64 5.42
N ARG A 29 4.32 9.29 6.39
CA ARG A 29 5.23 8.66 7.33
C ARG A 29 4.50 7.68 8.25
N SER A 30 5.17 6.59 8.57
CA SER A 30 4.71 5.68 9.61
C SER A 30 4.81 6.32 11.00
N PHE A 31 3.95 5.89 11.92
CA PHE A 31 4.09 6.22 13.34
C PHE A 31 5.21 5.41 14.02
N LEU A 32 5.66 4.33 13.39
CA LEU A 32 6.75 3.48 13.90
C LEU A 32 8.12 4.06 13.56
N ALA A 33 8.28 4.58 12.34
CA ALA A 33 9.54 5.11 11.84
C ALA A 33 9.26 6.26 10.87
N PRO A 34 9.67 7.50 11.20
CA PRO A 34 9.33 8.68 10.39
C PRO A 34 10.04 8.71 9.02
N ASP A 35 11.12 7.96 8.86
CA ASP A 35 11.90 7.82 7.64
C ASP A 35 11.43 6.66 6.74
N SER A 36 10.40 5.91 7.18
CA SER A 36 9.91 4.73 6.49
C SER A 36 8.60 4.96 5.78
N ILE A 37 8.51 4.43 4.54
CA ILE A 37 7.26 4.16 3.84
C ILE A 37 6.94 2.67 3.98
N PHE A 38 5.72 2.33 4.38
CA PHE A 38 5.24 0.96 4.46
C PHE A 38 4.19 0.70 3.40
N ILE A 39 4.26 -0.48 2.79
CA ILE A 39 3.24 -0.95 1.83
C ILE A 39 1.85 -1.05 2.47
N ASP A 40 1.78 -1.27 3.79
CA ASP A 40 0.56 -1.38 4.59
C ASP A 40 -0.33 -0.13 4.50
N ILE A 41 0.26 1.04 4.28
CA ILE A 41 -0.50 2.29 4.15
C ILE A 41 -1.41 2.26 2.92
N MET A 42 -1.08 1.46 1.90
CA MET A 42 -1.94 1.30 0.73
C MET A 42 -3.33 0.75 1.07
N MET A 43 -3.47 -0.03 2.15
CA MET A 43 -4.78 -0.42 2.66
C MET A 43 -5.64 0.78 3.09
N ASN A 44 -5.01 1.86 3.54
CA ASN A 44 -5.71 3.00 4.12
C ASN A 44 -5.78 4.23 3.19
N VAL A 45 -4.96 4.28 2.15
CA VAL A 45 -4.86 5.46 1.27
C VAL A 45 -6.19 5.81 0.59
N GLY A 46 -6.99 4.81 0.25
CA GLY A 46 -8.32 4.99 -0.34
C GLY A 46 -9.27 5.79 0.55
N ILE A 47 -9.17 5.68 1.89
CA ILE A 47 -9.99 6.49 2.81
C ILE A 47 -9.62 7.97 2.73
N ILE A 48 -8.35 8.29 2.52
CA ILE A 48 -7.87 9.67 2.37
C ILE A 48 -8.38 10.24 1.04
N ALA A 49 -8.27 9.49 -0.05
CA ALA A 49 -8.81 9.88 -1.35
C ALA A 49 -10.33 10.07 -1.30
N LEU A 50 -11.07 9.14 -0.69
CA LEU A 50 -12.51 9.26 -0.50
C LEU A 50 -12.87 10.51 0.31
N ALA A 51 -12.14 10.80 1.38
CA ALA A 51 -12.35 12.01 2.16
C ALA A 51 -12.15 13.27 1.32
N GLY A 52 -11.10 13.31 0.49
CA GLY A 52 -10.86 14.41 -0.44
C GLY A 52 -12.00 14.62 -1.42
N LEU A 53 -12.49 13.55 -2.04
CA LEU A 53 -13.63 13.59 -2.96
C LEU A 53 -14.93 14.04 -2.29
N GLU A 54 -15.23 13.52 -1.09
CA GLU A 54 -16.45 13.82 -0.36
C GLU A 54 -16.50 15.23 0.24
N THR A 55 -15.34 15.86 0.43
CA THR A 55 -15.21 17.19 1.03
C THR A 55 -14.72 18.27 0.07
N ASP A 56 -14.49 17.93 -1.21
CA ASP A 56 -13.85 18.79 -2.21
C ASP A 56 -12.49 19.32 -1.73
N ASP A 57 -11.75 18.49 -1.00
CA ASP A 57 -10.43 18.84 -0.46
C ASP A 57 -9.32 18.27 -1.34
N GLN A 58 -8.81 19.11 -2.25
CA GLN A 58 -7.75 18.73 -3.17
C GLN A 58 -6.45 18.34 -2.45
N GLN A 59 -6.16 18.90 -1.27
CA GLN A 59 -4.94 18.57 -0.53
C GLN A 59 -4.95 17.12 -0.06
N LEU A 60 -6.11 16.59 0.34
CA LEU A 60 -6.25 15.17 0.70
C LEU A 60 -6.04 14.26 -0.52
N LEU A 61 -6.59 14.63 -1.67
CA LEU A 61 -6.38 13.91 -2.93
C LEU A 61 -4.90 13.90 -3.31
N ASP A 62 -4.24 15.05 -3.27
CA ASP A 62 -2.82 15.19 -3.59
C ASP A 62 -1.94 14.33 -2.66
N VAL A 63 -2.26 14.29 -1.36
CA VAL A 63 -1.56 13.43 -0.39
C VAL A 63 -1.73 11.96 -0.72
N ALA A 64 -2.94 11.52 -1.05
CA ALA A 64 -3.22 10.12 -1.42
C ALA A 64 -2.49 9.73 -2.71
N GLU A 65 -2.52 10.59 -3.72
CA GLU A 65 -1.84 10.36 -5.00
C GLU A 65 -0.31 10.37 -4.85
N GLN A 66 0.26 11.32 -4.12
CA GLN A 66 1.70 11.38 -3.87
C GLN A 66 2.21 10.13 -3.14
N HIS A 67 1.47 9.68 -2.12
CA HIS A 67 1.82 8.46 -1.39
C HIS A 67 1.76 7.24 -2.30
N SER A 68 0.69 7.11 -3.09
CA SER A 68 0.52 6.01 -4.04
C SER A 68 1.63 5.98 -5.09
N GLU A 69 1.99 7.13 -5.64
CA GLU A 69 3.08 7.23 -6.63
C GLU A 69 4.44 6.86 -6.03
N THR A 70 4.73 7.30 -4.80
CA THR A 70 5.97 6.95 -4.11
C THR A 70 6.02 5.45 -3.79
N THR A 71 4.91 4.88 -3.36
CA THR A 71 4.78 3.43 -3.14
C THR A 71 5.00 2.65 -4.42
N ARG A 72 4.33 3.04 -5.51
CA ARG A 72 4.49 2.43 -6.83
C ARG A 72 5.94 2.44 -7.29
N LYS A 73 6.61 3.57 -7.15
CA LYS A 73 7.97 3.79 -7.63
C LYS A 73 9.02 2.97 -6.87
N TYR A 74 8.88 2.83 -5.55
CA TYR A 74 9.94 2.31 -4.70
C TYR A 74 9.64 0.98 -4.03
N LEU A 75 8.35 0.63 -3.90
CA LEU A 75 7.96 -0.63 -3.27
C LEU A 75 7.36 -1.65 -4.23
N VAL A 76 6.86 -1.25 -5.41
CA VAL A 76 6.40 -2.18 -6.44
C VAL A 76 7.51 -2.42 -7.43
N ARG A 77 7.87 -3.68 -7.68
CA ARG A 77 8.91 -4.07 -8.63
C ARG A 77 8.33 -4.31 -10.01
N GLY A 78 9.22 -4.38 -11.01
CA GLY A 78 8.82 -4.55 -12.42
C GLY A 78 8.14 -5.89 -12.75
N ASP A 79 8.30 -6.88 -11.90
CA ASP A 79 7.62 -8.18 -11.98
C ASP A 79 6.27 -8.23 -11.24
N GLY A 80 5.89 -7.16 -10.55
CA GLY A 80 4.66 -7.07 -9.76
C GLY A 80 4.81 -7.49 -8.31
N SER A 81 5.95 -8.00 -7.89
CA SER A 81 6.26 -8.25 -6.49
C SER A 81 6.40 -6.94 -5.71
N THR A 82 6.34 -7.01 -4.38
CA THR A 82 6.43 -5.81 -3.54
C THR A 82 7.47 -5.94 -2.43
N SER A 83 8.10 -4.82 -2.07
CA SER A 83 8.83 -4.68 -0.82
C SER A 83 7.88 -4.29 0.30
N HIS A 84 8.19 -4.71 1.52
CA HIS A 84 7.40 -4.34 2.69
C HIS A 84 7.63 -2.88 3.10
N GLU A 85 8.88 -2.45 3.14
CA GLU A 85 9.28 -1.14 3.67
C GLU A 85 10.38 -0.52 2.82
N GLY A 86 10.34 0.81 2.71
CA GLY A 86 11.38 1.62 2.09
C GLY A 86 11.88 2.70 3.03
N ILE A 87 13.20 2.86 3.13
CA ILE A 87 13.83 3.86 3.97
C ILE A 87 14.28 5.05 3.13
N PHE A 88 14.01 6.24 3.62
CA PHE A 88 14.35 7.51 2.99
C PHE A 88 15.23 8.36 3.90
N ASP A 89 16.06 9.16 3.28
CA ASP A 89 16.70 10.27 3.96
C ASP A 89 15.68 11.41 4.17
N LEU A 90 15.47 11.81 5.42
CA LEU A 90 14.44 12.81 5.76
C LEU A 90 14.83 14.23 5.33
N ASP A 91 16.11 14.51 5.20
CA ASP A 91 16.60 15.85 4.86
C ASP A 91 16.59 16.09 3.34
N SER A 92 16.98 15.08 2.56
CA SER A 92 16.99 15.16 1.09
C SER A 92 15.68 14.64 0.46
N GLY A 93 15.02 13.68 1.08
CA GLY A 93 13.90 12.93 0.52
C GLY A 93 14.34 11.82 -0.44
N GLU A 94 15.62 11.45 -0.44
CA GLU A 94 16.16 10.39 -1.28
C GLU A 94 15.81 9.01 -0.71
N PHE A 95 15.47 8.07 -1.62
CA PHE A 95 15.30 6.67 -1.28
C PHE A 95 16.66 6.01 -1.04
N LEU A 96 16.81 5.37 0.11
CA LEU A 96 18.08 4.76 0.52
C LEU A 96 18.12 3.25 0.27
N ARG A 97 17.06 2.52 0.70
CA ARG A 97 17.02 1.06 0.60
C ARG A 97 15.65 0.49 0.89
N GLN A 98 15.41 -0.73 0.44
CA GLN A 98 14.31 -1.57 0.89
C GLN A 98 14.69 -2.28 2.19
N THR A 99 13.68 -2.60 3.02
CA THR A 99 13.81 -3.38 4.24
C THR A 99 12.49 -4.09 4.56
N THR A 100 12.47 -4.89 5.62
CA THR A 100 11.27 -5.58 6.07
C THR A 100 11.25 -5.75 7.58
N GLN A 101 10.04 -5.78 8.13
CA GLN A 101 9.80 -6.13 9.53
C GLN A 101 8.97 -7.42 9.67
N GLN A 102 8.26 -7.83 8.61
CA GLN A 102 7.36 -8.98 8.62
C GLN A 102 7.65 -10.00 7.52
N GLY A 103 8.34 -9.60 6.45
CA GLY A 103 8.79 -10.51 5.39
C GLY A 103 10.02 -11.31 5.79
N TRP A 104 10.38 -12.28 4.97
CA TRP A 104 11.51 -13.17 5.19
C TRP A 104 12.85 -12.44 5.14
N ARG A 105 13.04 -11.56 4.15
CA ARG A 105 14.26 -10.73 4.00
C ARG A 105 13.93 -9.39 3.33
N ASN A 106 14.88 -8.47 3.33
CA ASN A 106 14.66 -7.08 2.88
C ASN A 106 14.23 -6.94 1.42
N ASP A 107 14.59 -7.89 0.58
CA ASP A 107 14.25 -7.91 -0.85
C ASP A 107 13.19 -8.94 -1.22
N SER A 108 12.60 -9.65 -0.24
CA SER A 108 11.54 -10.60 -0.47
C SER A 108 10.17 -9.94 -0.67
N SER A 109 9.21 -10.71 -1.14
CA SER A 109 7.83 -10.29 -1.33
C SER A 109 6.93 -10.93 -0.26
N TRP A 110 6.68 -10.19 0.80
CA TRP A 110 5.74 -10.56 1.84
C TRP A 110 4.31 -10.57 1.32
N ALA A 111 3.60 -11.70 1.41
CA ALA A 111 2.32 -11.91 0.72
C ALA A 111 1.23 -10.91 1.15
N ARG A 112 1.13 -10.59 2.45
CA ARG A 112 0.16 -9.59 2.91
C ARG A 112 0.49 -8.17 2.43
N GLY A 113 1.77 -7.84 2.29
CA GLY A 113 2.21 -6.58 1.69
C GLY A 113 1.78 -6.45 0.23
N LEU A 114 1.91 -7.52 -0.55
CA LEU A 114 1.42 -7.57 -1.92
C LEU A 114 -0.11 -7.42 -1.98
N ALA A 115 -0.85 -8.08 -1.07
CA ALA A 115 -2.30 -7.93 -0.99
C ALA A 115 -2.72 -6.47 -0.66
N TRP A 116 -1.99 -5.78 0.23
CA TRP A 116 -2.23 -4.36 0.52
C TRP A 116 -1.98 -3.47 -0.70
N SER A 117 -0.93 -3.75 -1.46
CA SER A 117 -0.64 -3.06 -2.72
C SER A 117 -1.78 -3.24 -3.72
N LEU A 118 -2.15 -4.48 -3.99
CA LEU A 118 -3.24 -4.82 -4.91
C LEU A 118 -4.55 -4.13 -4.52
N TYR A 119 -4.97 -4.26 -3.27
CA TYR A 119 -6.16 -3.61 -2.73
C TYR A 119 -6.09 -2.08 -2.85
N GLY A 120 -4.97 -1.49 -2.45
CA GLY A 120 -4.81 -0.04 -2.43
C GLY A 120 -4.82 0.58 -3.81
N PHE A 121 -4.09 0.02 -4.78
CA PHE A 121 -4.09 0.53 -6.16
C PHE A 121 -5.43 0.30 -6.86
N THR A 122 -6.11 -0.81 -6.58
CA THR A 122 -7.48 -1.05 -7.05
C THR A 122 -8.45 0.01 -6.50
N SER A 123 -8.37 0.31 -5.21
CA SER A 123 -9.18 1.33 -4.55
C SER A 123 -8.89 2.73 -5.10
N MET A 124 -7.62 3.07 -5.30
CA MET A 124 -7.23 4.35 -5.90
C MET A 124 -7.77 4.49 -7.33
N TYR A 125 -7.69 3.42 -8.14
CA TYR A 125 -8.30 3.43 -9.47
C TYR A 125 -9.82 3.63 -9.42
N ALA A 126 -10.51 2.90 -8.55
CA ALA A 126 -11.96 2.99 -8.42
C ALA A 126 -12.43 4.41 -8.01
N LEU A 127 -11.64 5.12 -7.21
CA LEU A 127 -11.96 6.46 -6.74
C LEU A 127 -11.55 7.57 -7.70
N THR A 128 -10.42 7.43 -8.38
CA THR A 128 -9.83 8.53 -9.19
C THR A 128 -9.97 8.32 -10.70
N GLY A 129 -10.21 7.09 -11.14
CA GLY A 129 -10.21 6.73 -12.57
C GLY A 129 -8.82 6.77 -13.23
N ASN A 130 -7.75 6.97 -12.47
CA ASN A 130 -6.40 7.10 -13.00
C ASN A 130 -5.86 5.73 -13.48
N PRO A 131 -5.61 5.55 -14.81
CA PRO A 131 -5.19 4.26 -15.37
C PRO A 131 -3.83 3.76 -14.86
N HIS A 132 -2.99 4.63 -14.32
CA HIS A 132 -1.72 4.22 -13.70
C HIS A 132 -1.94 3.29 -12.49
N TRP A 133 -2.99 3.55 -11.71
CA TRP A 133 -3.33 2.70 -10.56
C TRP A 133 -3.85 1.35 -11.01
N LEU A 134 -4.69 1.33 -12.07
CA LEU A 134 -5.15 0.07 -12.65
C LEU A 134 -3.98 -0.79 -13.17
N ALA A 135 -3.06 -0.19 -13.92
CA ALA A 135 -1.91 -0.91 -14.45
C ALA A 135 -1.03 -1.50 -13.33
N THR A 136 -0.86 -0.78 -12.22
CA THR A 136 -0.12 -1.26 -11.07
C THR A 136 -0.87 -2.40 -10.36
N ALA A 137 -2.18 -2.26 -10.18
CA ALA A 137 -3.00 -3.32 -9.59
C ALA A 137 -2.99 -4.59 -10.45
N GLN A 138 -3.07 -4.47 -11.78
CA GLN A 138 -2.95 -5.59 -12.71
C GLN A 138 -1.60 -6.30 -12.59
N LEU A 139 -0.50 -5.54 -12.53
CA LEU A 139 0.83 -6.10 -12.37
C LEU A 139 0.97 -6.89 -11.06
N ASN A 140 0.43 -6.36 -9.96
CA ASN A 140 0.40 -7.07 -8.68
C ASN A 140 -0.50 -8.33 -8.74
N ALA A 141 -1.66 -8.24 -9.42
CA ALA A 141 -2.57 -9.37 -9.58
C ALA A 141 -1.94 -10.50 -10.43
N ASP A 142 -1.24 -10.15 -11.50
CA ASP A 142 -0.54 -11.11 -12.35
C ASP A 142 0.52 -11.87 -11.54
N TYR A 143 1.35 -11.16 -10.78
CA TYR A 143 2.32 -11.79 -9.87
C TYR A 143 1.64 -12.69 -8.84
N TRP A 144 0.56 -12.21 -8.20
CA TRP A 144 -0.21 -13.00 -7.23
C TRP A 144 -0.72 -14.30 -7.85
N LEU A 145 -1.39 -14.21 -8.99
CA LEU A 145 -1.96 -15.37 -9.68
C LEU A 145 -0.88 -16.36 -10.09
N GLU A 146 0.24 -15.89 -10.63
CA GLU A 146 1.35 -16.74 -11.05
C GLU A 146 1.94 -17.54 -9.87
N HIS A 147 1.99 -16.94 -8.67
CA HIS A 147 2.62 -17.55 -7.49
C HIS A 147 1.64 -18.27 -6.55
N THR A 148 0.33 -18.20 -6.83
CA THR A 148 -0.71 -18.89 -6.05
C THR A 148 -1.45 -19.97 -6.85
N ILE A 149 -0.99 -20.30 -8.07
CA ILE A 149 -1.57 -21.35 -8.89
C ILE A 149 -1.28 -22.71 -8.23
N GLY A 150 -2.35 -23.41 -7.83
CA GLY A 150 -2.23 -24.74 -7.27
C GLY A 150 -3.53 -25.21 -6.63
N PRO A 151 -3.53 -26.41 -6.04
CA PRO A 151 -4.71 -26.94 -5.34
C PRO A 151 -5.04 -26.15 -4.08
N ASP A 152 -4.12 -25.30 -3.62
CA ASP A 152 -4.24 -24.50 -2.41
C ASP A 152 -3.92 -23.03 -2.75
N PRO A 153 -4.95 -22.20 -2.96
CA PRO A 153 -4.78 -20.82 -3.40
C PRO A 153 -4.37 -19.85 -2.27
N VAL A 154 -4.19 -20.36 -1.03
CA VAL A 154 -3.73 -19.52 0.08
C VAL A 154 -2.21 -19.35 -0.03
N PRO A 155 -1.69 -18.11 -0.14
CA PRO A 155 -0.26 -17.89 -0.30
C PRO A 155 0.53 -18.26 0.95
N PRO A 156 1.84 -18.53 0.82
CA PRO A 156 2.75 -18.58 1.96
C PRO A 156 2.85 -17.19 2.62
N ASN A 157 3.50 -17.12 3.78
CA ASN A 157 3.74 -15.82 4.42
C ASN A 157 4.60 -14.88 3.54
N ASP A 158 5.54 -15.46 2.80
CA ASP A 158 6.42 -14.72 1.91
C ASP A 158 6.70 -15.60 0.67
N PHE A 159 6.59 -15.01 -0.52
CA PHE A 159 6.72 -15.74 -1.79
C PHE A 159 8.15 -16.23 -2.08
N ASP A 160 9.13 -15.56 -1.49
CA ASP A 160 10.55 -15.88 -1.68
C ASP A 160 11.12 -16.81 -0.61
N GLU A 161 10.36 -17.13 0.45
CA GLU A 161 10.82 -18.00 1.53
C GLU A 161 10.79 -19.47 1.10
N PRO A 162 11.96 -20.15 0.98
CA PRO A 162 12.01 -21.50 0.42
C PRO A 162 11.39 -22.58 1.31
N ASN A 163 11.35 -22.32 2.63
CA ASN A 163 10.77 -23.22 3.63
C ASN A 163 9.99 -22.42 4.66
N PRO A 164 8.82 -21.87 4.30
CA PRO A 164 8.11 -20.96 5.16
C PRO A 164 7.66 -21.63 6.46
N VAL A 165 8.05 -21.03 7.59
CA VAL A 165 7.59 -21.46 8.93
C VAL A 165 6.07 -21.29 9.02
N ARG A 166 5.54 -20.22 8.41
CA ARG A 166 4.11 -19.99 8.21
C ARG A 166 3.74 -20.33 6.77
N ARG A 167 3.19 -21.50 6.58
CA ARG A 167 2.82 -21.99 5.23
C ARG A 167 1.67 -21.22 4.61
N TRP A 168 0.79 -20.62 5.43
CA TRP A 168 -0.46 -20.07 4.96
C TRP A 168 -0.68 -18.67 5.54
N GLU A 169 -0.82 -17.70 4.66
CA GLU A 169 -1.15 -16.32 5.01
C GLU A 169 -2.61 -16.03 4.60
N SER A 170 -3.55 -16.50 5.42
CA SER A 170 -4.98 -16.40 5.13
C SER A 170 -5.50 -14.97 5.10
N SER A 171 -4.88 -14.05 5.83
CA SER A 171 -5.25 -12.64 5.77
C SER A 171 -4.89 -11.99 4.44
N ALA A 172 -3.78 -12.39 3.83
CA ALA A 172 -3.42 -11.96 2.48
C ALA A 172 -4.44 -12.48 1.45
N ALA A 173 -4.79 -13.78 1.52
CA ALA A 173 -5.80 -14.35 0.64
C ALA A 173 -7.20 -13.72 0.77
N ALA A 174 -7.54 -13.21 1.95
CA ALA A 174 -8.83 -12.55 2.16
C ALA A 174 -8.88 -11.10 1.63
N CYS A 175 -7.73 -10.50 1.34
CA CYS A 175 -7.61 -9.10 0.90
C CYS A 175 -7.28 -8.97 -0.59
N ALA A 176 -6.68 -10.01 -1.19
CA ALA A 176 -6.41 -10.09 -2.61
C ALA A 176 -7.64 -10.57 -3.37
#